data_4797297a912acf569a019ba827a2192e
#
_entry.id   4797297a912acf569a019ba827a2192e
#
_cell.length_a   1.000
_cell.length_b   1.000
_cell.length_c   1.000
_cell.angle_alpha   90.00
_cell.angle_beta   90.00
_cell.angle_gamma   90.00
#
_symmetry.space_group_name_H-M   'P 1'
#
loop_
_entity.id
_entity.type
_entity.pdbx_description
1 polymer ?
#
loop_
_entity_poly.entity_id
_entity_poly.type
_entity_poly.pdbx_seq_one_letter_code
_entity_poly.pdbx_strand_id
1 'polypeptide(L)'
;MVYRHLLFAGVMAVTVALVIVLRRAERSERHSFSMHAAQSRASYLTFALGLTVATLCWSAWMTQWFVPRFHPGWVFTSVYFTALGLMFIAAWVRWEKGMQGKIHDIAAYGMASLMPIVPAVLMAQTHFPMGVRYVCGAVCAVQVMLLYLLIFVPAMRRRFLVYQLAYIALTFTALLTVTYA
;
A
#
# COMPACT_ATOMS: atom_id res chain seq x y z
N MET A 1 -15.39 14.32 -12.68
CA MET A 1 -13.94 14.20 -13.05
C MET A 1 -12.98 14.40 -11.89
N VAL A 2 -13.28 15.25 -10.90
CA VAL A 2 -12.38 15.54 -9.76
C VAL A 2 -11.96 14.29 -8.96
N TYR A 3 -12.88 13.40 -8.64
CA TYR A 3 -12.62 12.20 -7.83
C TYR A 3 -11.61 11.22 -8.45
N ARG A 4 -11.45 11.20 -9.78
CA ARG A 4 -10.42 10.41 -10.47
C ARG A 4 -9.01 10.75 -9.99
N HIS A 5 -8.75 12.03 -9.74
CA HIS A 5 -7.42 12.51 -9.34
C HIS A 5 -7.12 12.31 -7.86
N LEU A 6 -8.11 11.93 -7.03
CA LEU A 6 -7.87 11.63 -5.62
C LEU A 6 -6.96 10.41 -5.43
N LEU A 7 -6.96 9.44 -6.36
CA LEU A 7 -5.98 8.37 -6.31
C LEU A 7 -4.56 8.92 -6.35
N PHE A 8 -4.27 9.79 -7.33
CA PHE A 8 -2.95 10.42 -7.49
C PHE A 8 -2.59 11.30 -6.28
N ALA A 9 -3.54 12.07 -5.76
CA ALA A 9 -3.32 12.87 -4.54
C ALA A 9 -2.93 12.00 -3.34
N GLY A 10 -3.57 10.85 -3.15
CA GLY A 10 -3.20 9.88 -2.12
C GLY A 10 -1.81 9.29 -2.33
N VAL A 11 -1.44 8.93 -3.58
CA VAL A 11 -0.09 8.47 -3.92
C VAL A 11 0.96 9.54 -3.57
N MET A 12 0.71 10.80 -3.92
CA MET A 12 1.61 11.91 -3.58
C MET A 12 1.73 12.11 -2.08
N ALA A 13 0.63 12.03 -1.32
CA ALA A 13 0.65 12.15 0.13
C ALA A 13 1.55 11.09 0.79
N VAL A 14 1.40 9.82 0.39
CA VAL A 14 2.28 8.73 0.85
C VAL A 14 3.73 8.99 0.46
N THR A 15 3.98 9.29 -0.81
CA THR A 15 5.34 9.48 -1.31
C THR A 15 6.06 10.60 -0.56
N VAL A 16 5.41 11.75 -0.38
CA VAL A 16 5.97 12.89 0.37
C VAL A 16 6.25 12.50 1.81
N ALA A 17 5.29 11.83 2.49
CA ALA A 17 5.47 11.38 3.86
C ALA A 17 6.67 10.42 3.99
N LEU A 18 6.80 9.44 3.09
CA LEU A 18 7.90 8.49 3.09
C LEU A 18 9.26 9.17 2.84
N VAL A 19 9.33 10.11 1.89
CA VAL A 19 10.55 10.88 1.61
C VAL A 19 10.97 11.69 2.83
N ILE A 20 10.03 12.37 3.50
CA ILE A 20 10.33 13.15 4.72
C ILE A 20 10.84 12.24 5.84
N VAL A 21 10.18 11.10 6.07
CA VAL A 21 10.58 10.12 7.08
C VAL A 21 11.99 9.61 6.81
N LEU A 22 12.29 9.20 5.57
CA LEU A 22 13.61 8.68 5.22
C LEU A 22 14.72 9.74 5.26
N ARG A 23 14.40 11.02 5.04
CA ARG A 23 15.39 12.11 5.17
C ARG A 23 15.74 12.41 6.62
N ARG A 24 14.81 12.17 7.55
CA ARG A 24 14.98 12.47 8.99
C ARG A 24 15.51 11.31 9.81
N ALA A 25 15.35 10.07 9.30
CA ALA A 25 15.72 8.87 10.02
C ALA A 25 17.17 8.46 9.75
N GLU A 26 17.78 7.79 10.73
CA GLU A 26 19.00 7.02 10.47
C GLU A 26 18.68 5.89 9.50
N ARG A 27 19.35 5.89 8.35
CA ARG A 27 19.06 4.96 7.27
C ARG A 27 19.55 3.55 7.60
N SER A 28 18.65 2.60 7.50
CA SER A 28 18.95 1.18 7.58
C SER A 28 18.08 0.41 6.59
N GLU A 29 18.70 -0.32 5.68
CA GLU A 29 17.97 -1.17 4.73
C GLU A 29 17.17 -2.30 5.41
N ARG A 30 17.51 -2.63 6.65
CA ARG A 30 16.84 -3.68 7.46
C ARG A 30 15.55 -3.19 8.12
N HIS A 31 15.39 -1.88 8.25
CA HIS A 31 14.24 -1.29 8.92
C HIS A 31 13.10 -1.04 7.93
N SER A 32 11.86 -1.30 8.35
CA SER A 32 10.66 -0.90 7.63
C SER A 32 10.45 0.62 7.70
N PHE A 33 9.55 1.15 6.86
CA PHE A 33 9.14 2.55 6.97
C PHE A 33 8.61 2.92 8.35
N SER A 34 7.79 2.05 8.95
CA SER A 34 7.25 2.27 10.29
C SER A 34 8.32 2.28 11.38
N MET A 35 9.37 1.46 11.23
CA MET A 35 10.54 1.49 12.13
C MET A 35 11.32 2.80 11.99
N HIS A 36 11.50 3.30 10.75
CA HIS A 36 12.11 4.62 10.53
C HIS A 36 11.23 5.74 11.08
N ALA A 37 9.92 5.68 10.88
CA ALA A 37 8.98 6.64 11.43
C ALA A 37 8.99 6.64 12.96
N ALA A 38 9.12 5.49 13.60
CA ALA A 38 9.14 5.35 15.05
C ALA A 38 10.35 5.99 15.75
N GLN A 39 11.43 6.34 15.02
CA GLN A 39 12.64 6.96 15.58
C GLN A 39 12.40 8.34 16.20
N SER A 40 11.41 9.10 15.70
CA SER A 40 11.06 10.39 16.28
C SER A 40 9.55 10.65 16.24
N ARG A 41 9.04 11.45 17.20
CA ARG A 41 7.63 11.86 17.22
C ARG A 41 7.23 12.61 15.95
N ALA A 42 8.09 13.46 15.43
CA ALA A 42 7.82 14.23 14.22
C ALA A 42 7.74 13.34 12.98
N SER A 43 8.65 12.36 12.83
CA SER A 43 8.61 11.38 11.74
C SER A 43 7.38 10.50 11.83
N TYR A 44 7.04 10.03 13.03
CA TYR A 44 5.84 9.24 13.27
C TYR A 44 4.55 9.99 12.87
N LEU A 45 4.39 11.23 13.33
CA LEU A 45 3.23 12.03 12.98
C LEU A 45 3.17 12.34 11.47
N THR A 46 4.30 12.63 10.84
CA THR A 46 4.37 12.82 9.37
C THR A 46 3.90 11.57 8.63
N PHE A 47 4.36 10.40 9.05
CA PHE A 47 3.96 9.12 8.48
C PHE A 47 2.47 8.85 8.68
N ALA A 48 1.98 8.95 9.91
CA ALA A 48 0.57 8.70 10.26
C ALA A 48 -0.38 9.65 9.53
N LEU A 49 -0.07 10.95 9.49
CA LEU A 49 -0.89 11.94 8.77
C LEU A 49 -0.85 11.73 7.25
N GLY A 50 0.31 11.43 6.67
CA GLY A 50 0.41 11.13 5.23
C GLY A 50 -0.41 9.93 4.82
N LEU A 51 -0.36 8.83 5.60
CA LEU A 51 -1.20 7.66 5.35
C LEU A 51 -2.68 7.93 5.61
N THR A 52 -3.04 8.77 6.57
CA THR A 52 -4.44 9.18 6.80
C THR A 52 -5.00 9.95 5.62
N VAL A 53 -4.26 10.94 5.11
CA VAL A 53 -4.66 11.69 3.90
C VAL A 53 -4.83 10.73 2.71
N ALA A 54 -3.90 9.82 2.52
CA ALA A 54 -3.99 8.81 1.46
C ALA A 54 -5.22 7.91 1.63
N THR A 55 -5.49 7.42 2.84
CA THR A 55 -6.67 6.59 3.14
C THR A 55 -7.96 7.32 2.79
N LEU A 56 -8.08 8.60 3.16
CA LEU A 56 -9.26 9.41 2.83
C LEU A 56 -9.41 9.63 1.33
N CYS A 57 -8.32 10.01 0.65
CA CYS A 57 -8.30 10.21 -0.80
C CYS A 57 -8.68 8.92 -1.55
N TRP A 58 -8.11 7.79 -1.16
CA TRP A 58 -8.35 6.50 -1.80
C TRP A 58 -9.73 5.94 -1.49
N SER A 59 -10.26 6.17 -0.28
CA SER A 59 -11.65 5.83 0.04
C SER A 59 -12.63 6.64 -0.80
N ALA A 60 -12.41 7.95 -0.94
CA ALA A 60 -13.24 8.81 -1.76
C ALA A 60 -13.10 8.46 -3.26
N TRP A 61 -11.90 8.18 -3.77
CA TRP A 61 -11.69 7.68 -5.14
C TRP A 61 -12.48 6.39 -5.38
N MET A 62 -12.38 5.43 -4.46
CA MET A 62 -13.07 4.14 -4.56
C MET A 62 -14.58 4.32 -4.59
N THR A 63 -15.15 5.05 -3.63
CA THR A 63 -16.60 5.15 -3.45
C THR A 63 -17.26 6.09 -4.48
N GLN A 64 -16.59 7.19 -4.85
CA GLN A 64 -17.20 8.24 -5.69
C GLN A 64 -16.86 8.10 -7.18
N TRP A 65 -15.85 7.30 -7.53
CA TRP A 65 -15.45 7.18 -8.92
C TRP A 65 -15.29 5.73 -9.39
N PHE A 66 -14.51 4.89 -8.67
CA PHE A 66 -14.14 3.57 -9.16
C PHE A 66 -15.32 2.59 -9.12
N VAL A 67 -15.95 2.42 -7.96
CA VAL A 67 -17.08 1.49 -7.79
C VAL A 67 -18.27 1.86 -8.69
N PRO A 68 -18.72 3.13 -8.76
CA PRO A 68 -19.82 3.50 -9.65
C PRO A 68 -19.52 3.30 -11.15
N ARG A 69 -18.26 3.36 -11.54
CA ARG A 69 -17.87 3.24 -12.95
C ARG A 69 -17.62 1.82 -13.41
N PHE A 70 -17.01 1.00 -12.56
CA PHE A 70 -16.50 -0.32 -12.97
C PHE A 70 -17.21 -1.50 -12.31
N HIS A 71 -18.04 -1.25 -11.29
CA HIS A 71 -18.79 -2.30 -10.57
C HIS A 71 -17.94 -3.53 -10.24
N PRO A 72 -16.80 -3.40 -9.54
CA PRO A 72 -15.79 -4.45 -9.39
C PRO A 72 -16.26 -5.63 -8.51
N GLY A 73 -17.46 -5.56 -7.99
CA GLY A 73 -18.03 -6.57 -7.12
C GLY A 73 -17.67 -6.40 -5.64
N TRP A 74 -18.44 -7.09 -4.79
CA TRP A 74 -18.29 -6.95 -3.32
C TRP A 74 -16.97 -7.51 -2.79
N VAL A 75 -16.44 -8.59 -3.39
CA VAL A 75 -15.16 -9.19 -2.97
C VAL A 75 -14.02 -8.18 -3.10
N PHE A 76 -13.91 -7.53 -4.26
CA PHE A 76 -12.90 -6.49 -4.49
C PHE A 76 -13.04 -5.35 -3.49
N THR A 77 -14.26 -4.83 -3.32
CA THR A 77 -14.55 -3.70 -2.44
C THR A 77 -14.19 -4.04 -0.99
N SER A 78 -14.55 -5.23 -0.51
CA SER A 78 -14.25 -5.69 0.84
C SER A 78 -12.75 -5.85 1.07
N VAL A 79 -12.03 -6.50 0.15
CA VAL A 79 -10.57 -6.65 0.24
C VAL A 79 -9.88 -5.29 0.28
N TYR A 80 -10.29 -4.39 -0.61
CA TYR A 80 -9.70 -3.06 -0.69
C TYR A 80 -9.90 -2.24 0.60
N PHE A 81 -11.14 -2.17 1.12
CA PHE A 81 -11.40 -1.44 2.37
C PHE A 81 -10.79 -2.11 3.59
N THR A 82 -10.72 -3.43 3.63
CA THR A 82 -9.98 -4.14 4.69
C THR A 82 -8.51 -3.76 4.66
N ALA A 83 -7.89 -3.74 3.48
CA ALA A 83 -6.49 -3.33 3.33
C ALA A 83 -6.28 -1.86 3.75
N LEU A 84 -7.18 -0.94 3.39
CA LEU A 84 -7.13 0.45 3.85
C LEU A 84 -7.28 0.58 5.36
N GLY A 85 -8.19 -0.17 5.97
CA GLY A 85 -8.38 -0.21 7.43
C GLY A 85 -7.13 -0.70 8.15
N LEU A 86 -6.51 -1.78 7.66
CA LEU A 86 -5.26 -2.30 8.19
C LEU A 86 -4.11 -1.30 8.00
N MET A 87 -4.05 -0.60 6.87
CA MET A 87 -3.07 0.48 6.64
C MET A 87 -3.26 1.61 7.67
N PHE A 88 -4.50 2.01 7.93
CA PHE A 88 -4.81 3.04 8.92
C PHE A 88 -4.40 2.61 10.34
N ILE A 89 -4.70 1.36 10.74
CA ILE A 89 -4.26 0.80 12.02
C ILE A 89 -2.73 0.81 12.10
N ALA A 90 -2.03 0.31 11.08
CA ALA A 90 -0.58 0.30 11.03
C ALA A 90 0.03 1.72 11.07
N ALA A 91 -0.67 2.73 10.54
CA ALA A 91 -0.21 4.12 10.59
C ALA A 91 -0.28 4.72 12.00
N TRP A 92 -1.35 4.43 12.75
CA TRP A 92 -1.60 5.03 14.07
C TRP A 92 -1.14 4.19 15.25
N VAL A 93 -0.85 2.91 15.05
CA VAL A 93 -0.20 2.08 16.06
C VAL A 93 1.31 2.16 15.84
N ARG A 94 1.99 2.94 16.70
CA ARG A 94 3.45 3.12 16.60
C ARG A 94 4.15 1.77 16.75
N TRP A 95 5.13 1.52 15.88
CA TRP A 95 5.97 0.34 16.02
C TRP A 95 6.86 0.46 17.26
N GLU A 96 6.62 -0.39 18.25
CA GLU A 96 7.36 -0.46 19.51
C GLU A 96 7.47 -1.94 19.94
N LYS A 97 8.40 -2.24 20.84
CA LYS A 97 8.48 -3.58 21.42
C LYS A 97 7.25 -3.86 22.30
N GLY A 98 6.70 -5.08 22.21
CA GLY A 98 5.56 -5.52 23.03
C GLY A 98 4.24 -5.60 22.24
N MET A 99 3.11 -5.41 22.93
CA MET A 99 1.77 -5.61 22.35
C MET A 99 1.47 -4.66 21.20
N GLN A 100 1.85 -3.38 21.32
CA GLN A 100 1.63 -2.38 20.25
C GLN A 100 2.36 -2.77 18.96
N GLY A 101 3.63 -3.21 19.06
CA GLY A 101 4.37 -3.70 17.90
C GLY A 101 3.71 -4.92 17.26
N LYS A 102 3.18 -5.85 18.05
CA LYS A 102 2.44 -7.01 17.52
C LYS A 102 1.19 -6.59 16.76
N ILE A 103 0.41 -5.65 17.30
CA ILE A 103 -0.78 -5.11 16.61
C ILE A 103 -0.37 -4.44 15.30
N HIS A 104 0.68 -3.59 15.33
CA HIS A 104 1.22 -2.96 14.15
C HIS A 104 1.63 -3.99 13.09
N ASP A 105 2.42 -5.00 13.48
CA ASP A 105 2.92 -6.03 12.57
C ASP A 105 1.78 -6.85 11.96
N ILE A 106 0.77 -7.27 12.76
CA ILE A 106 -0.42 -7.96 12.25
C ILE A 106 -1.14 -7.08 11.21
N ALA A 107 -1.32 -5.80 11.49
CA ALA A 107 -1.98 -4.89 10.55
C ALA A 107 -1.15 -4.69 9.26
N ALA A 108 0.17 -4.48 9.39
CA ALA A 108 1.06 -4.27 8.25
C ALA A 108 1.19 -5.52 7.36
N TYR A 109 1.40 -6.70 7.96
CA TYR A 109 1.47 -7.95 7.22
C TYR A 109 0.11 -8.37 6.65
N GLY A 110 -0.98 -8.15 7.39
CA GLY A 110 -2.33 -8.37 6.89
C GLY A 110 -2.64 -7.53 5.67
N MET A 111 -2.34 -6.23 5.71
CA MET A 111 -2.45 -5.34 4.56
C MET A 111 -1.61 -5.86 3.38
N ALA A 112 -0.32 -6.16 3.61
CA ALA A 112 0.58 -6.62 2.57
C ALA A 112 0.08 -7.93 1.91
N SER A 113 -0.51 -8.83 2.68
CA SER A 113 -1.06 -10.10 2.17
C SER A 113 -2.32 -9.91 1.32
N LEU A 114 -3.11 -8.86 1.57
CA LEU A 114 -4.32 -8.55 0.80
C LEU A 114 -4.01 -7.80 -0.51
N MET A 115 -2.92 -7.04 -0.56
CA MET A 115 -2.59 -6.19 -1.71
C MET A 115 -2.48 -6.94 -3.04
N PRO A 116 -1.91 -8.15 -3.17
CA PRO A 116 -1.86 -8.88 -4.44
C PRO A 116 -3.24 -9.31 -4.96
N ILE A 117 -4.23 -9.43 -4.08
CA ILE A 117 -5.60 -9.79 -4.46
C ILE A 117 -6.23 -8.65 -5.30
N VAL A 118 -5.88 -7.40 -5.01
CA VAL A 118 -6.40 -6.23 -5.73
C VAL A 118 -6.08 -6.32 -7.23
N PRO A 119 -4.82 -6.39 -7.68
CA PRO A 119 -4.50 -6.52 -9.10
C PRO A 119 -4.94 -7.87 -9.68
N ALA A 120 -5.00 -8.96 -8.89
CA ALA A 120 -5.53 -10.24 -9.36
C ALA A 120 -7.00 -10.14 -9.78
N VAL A 121 -7.84 -9.50 -8.96
CA VAL A 121 -9.25 -9.27 -9.30
C VAL A 121 -9.38 -8.32 -10.50
N LEU A 122 -8.58 -7.26 -10.57
CA LEU A 122 -8.59 -6.33 -11.71
C LEU A 122 -8.18 -7.02 -13.03
N MET A 123 -7.21 -7.93 -12.99
CA MET A 123 -6.83 -8.75 -14.13
C MET A 123 -7.99 -9.63 -14.65
N ALA A 124 -8.82 -10.14 -13.75
CA ALA A 124 -9.96 -10.98 -14.09
C ALA A 124 -11.15 -10.22 -14.70
N GLN A 125 -11.21 -8.88 -14.54
CA GLN A 125 -12.30 -8.06 -15.05
C GLN A 125 -12.21 -7.88 -16.57
N THR A 126 -13.16 -8.44 -17.31
CA THR A 126 -13.14 -8.45 -18.79
C THR A 126 -13.40 -7.09 -19.44
N HIS A 127 -13.99 -6.16 -18.72
CA HIS A 127 -14.26 -4.81 -19.23
C HIS A 127 -13.02 -3.90 -19.32
N PHE A 128 -11.90 -4.28 -18.68
CA PHE A 128 -10.65 -3.55 -18.85
C PHE A 128 -9.91 -3.95 -20.13
N PRO A 129 -9.23 -2.99 -20.79
CA PRO A 129 -8.36 -3.28 -21.93
C PRO A 129 -7.32 -4.36 -21.60
N MET A 130 -6.96 -5.17 -22.59
CA MET A 130 -6.04 -6.30 -22.40
C MET A 130 -4.70 -5.89 -21.80
N GLY A 131 -4.15 -4.72 -22.24
CA GLY A 131 -2.92 -4.17 -21.69
C GLY A 131 -3.00 -3.87 -20.18
N VAL A 132 -4.12 -3.32 -19.71
CA VAL A 132 -4.36 -3.08 -18.28
C VAL A 132 -4.37 -4.38 -17.50
N ARG A 133 -5.05 -5.40 -18.03
CA ARG A 133 -5.15 -6.73 -17.40
C ARG A 133 -3.77 -7.40 -17.32
N TYR A 134 -2.94 -7.29 -18.34
CA TYR A 134 -1.55 -7.79 -18.30
C TYR A 134 -0.70 -7.07 -17.26
N VAL A 135 -0.77 -5.75 -17.17
CA VAL A 135 -0.06 -4.99 -16.13
C VAL A 135 -0.51 -5.44 -14.74
N CYS A 136 -1.81 -5.57 -14.49
CA CYS A 136 -2.33 -6.06 -13.22
C CYS A 136 -1.85 -7.48 -12.91
N GLY A 137 -1.84 -8.39 -13.90
CA GLY A 137 -1.33 -9.74 -13.74
C GLY A 137 0.16 -9.79 -13.41
N ALA A 138 0.97 -9.01 -14.11
CA ALA A 138 2.41 -8.90 -13.84
C ALA A 138 2.67 -8.33 -12.44
N VAL A 139 1.94 -7.27 -12.04
CA VAL A 139 2.05 -6.70 -10.68
C VAL A 139 1.69 -7.73 -9.62
N CYS A 140 0.58 -8.46 -9.79
CA CYS A 140 0.17 -9.51 -8.87
C CYS A 140 1.27 -10.57 -8.71
N ALA A 141 1.79 -11.10 -9.83
CA ALA A 141 2.82 -12.14 -9.81
C ALA A 141 4.09 -11.67 -9.10
N VAL A 142 4.55 -10.44 -9.38
CA VAL A 142 5.75 -9.88 -8.74
C VAL A 142 5.51 -9.61 -7.25
N GLN A 143 4.33 -9.11 -6.86
CA GLN A 143 4.00 -8.90 -5.44
C GLN A 143 3.98 -10.22 -4.66
N VAL A 144 3.37 -11.28 -5.21
CA VAL A 144 3.38 -12.61 -4.59
C VAL A 144 4.81 -13.13 -4.46
N MET A 145 5.63 -12.98 -5.49
CA MET A 145 7.05 -13.37 -5.45
C MET A 145 7.82 -12.58 -4.37
N LEU A 146 7.62 -11.27 -4.27
CA LEU A 146 8.28 -10.45 -3.24
C LEU A 146 7.87 -10.87 -1.83
N LEU A 147 6.59 -11.18 -1.59
CA LEU A 147 6.12 -11.69 -0.31
C LEU A 147 6.75 -13.06 0.00
N TYR A 148 6.76 -13.96 -0.97
CA TYR A 148 7.41 -15.26 -0.82
C TYR A 148 8.89 -15.12 -0.43
N LEU A 149 9.64 -14.31 -1.19
CA LEU A 149 11.07 -14.08 -0.91
C LEU A 149 11.28 -13.48 0.48
N LEU A 150 10.45 -12.53 0.91
CA LEU A 150 10.58 -11.90 2.22
C LEU A 150 10.30 -12.87 3.38
N ILE A 151 9.33 -13.79 3.20
CA ILE A 151 8.93 -14.76 4.23
C ILE A 151 9.94 -15.91 4.31
N PHE A 152 10.32 -16.49 3.16
CA PHE A 152 11.05 -17.76 3.11
C PHE A 152 12.55 -17.62 2.88
N VAL A 153 13.06 -16.45 2.45
CA VAL A 153 14.48 -16.23 2.17
C VAL A 153 15.08 -15.24 3.17
N PRO A 154 15.74 -15.72 4.26
CA PRO A 154 16.26 -14.84 5.32
C PRO A 154 17.23 -13.76 4.85
N ALA A 155 18.00 -14.02 3.79
CA ALA A 155 18.93 -13.05 3.22
C ALA A 155 18.20 -11.79 2.69
N MET A 156 16.97 -11.93 2.22
CA MET A 156 16.16 -10.84 1.68
C MET A 156 15.66 -9.88 2.77
N ARG A 157 15.51 -10.35 4.01
CA ARG A 157 15.13 -9.50 5.15
C ARG A 157 16.18 -8.43 5.48
N ARG A 158 17.43 -8.61 5.02
CA ARG A 158 18.49 -7.59 5.17
C ARG A 158 18.23 -6.34 4.33
N ARG A 159 17.39 -6.43 3.28
CA ARG A 159 16.99 -5.34 2.39
C ARG A 159 15.49 -5.04 2.46
N PHE A 160 14.92 -5.16 3.65
CA PHE A 160 13.47 -5.06 3.86
C PHE A 160 12.88 -3.77 3.28
N LEU A 161 13.57 -2.63 3.48
CA LEU A 161 13.15 -1.33 2.96
C LEU A 161 13.02 -1.32 1.43
N VAL A 162 13.98 -1.92 0.72
CA VAL A 162 13.97 -1.99 -0.76
C VAL A 162 12.77 -2.80 -1.24
N TYR A 163 12.51 -3.95 -0.60
CA TYR A 163 11.34 -4.78 -0.91
C TYR A 163 10.02 -4.03 -0.65
N GLN A 164 9.94 -3.30 0.46
CA GLN A 164 8.76 -2.52 0.80
C GLN A 164 8.51 -1.39 -0.21
N LEU A 165 9.57 -0.68 -0.64
CA LEU A 165 9.49 0.35 -1.69
C LEU A 165 9.01 -0.23 -3.02
N ALA A 166 9.60 -1.35 -3.47
CA ALA A 166 9.20 -2.03 -4.70
C ALA A 166 7.73 -2.46 -4.63
N TYR A 167 7.31 -3.02 -3.50
CA TYR A 167 5.94 -3.47 -3.26
C TYR A 167 4.93 -2.32 -3.34
N ILE A 168 5.23 -1.18 -2.71
CA ILE A 168 4.39 0.02 -2.74
C ILE A 168 4.33 0.58 -4.19
N ALA A 169 5.45 0.67 -4.88
CA ALA A 169 5.51 1.14 -6.26
C ALA A 169 4.66 0.28 -7.20
N LEU A 170 4.70 -1.04 -7.06
CA LEU A 170 3.87 -1.97 -7.81
C LEU A 170 2.38 -1.75 -7.55
N THR A 171 1.98 -1.56 -6.30
CA THR A 171 0.59 -1.24 -5.94
C THR A 171 0.13 0.03 -6.64
N PHE A 172 0.95 1.10 -6.60
CA PHE A 172 0.63 2.36 -7.26
C PHE A 172 0.54 2.20 -8.77
N THR A 173 1.45 1.42 -9.38
CA THR A 173 1.43 1.13 -10.81
C THR A 173 0.10 0.50 -11.22
N ALA A 174 -0.36 -0.54 -10.54
CA ALA A 174 -1.64 -1.18 -10.87
C ALA A 174 -2.83 -0.21 -10.76
N LEU A 175 -2.94 0.51 -9.65
CA LEU A 175 -4.06 1.42 -9.41
C LEU A 175 -4.06 2.62 -10.36
N LEU A 176 -2.88 3.20 -10.65
CA LEU A 176 -2.75 4.30 -11.60
C LEU A 176 -3.07 3.83 -13.03
N THR A 177 -2.58 2.66 -13.44
CA THR A 177 -2.88 2.10 -14.76
C THR A 177 -4.38 1.95 -14.95
N VAL A 178 -5.09 1.33 -14.00
CA VAL A 178 -6.55 1.15 -14.10
C VAL A 178 -7.31 2.48 -14.08
N THR A 179 -6.79 3.49 -13.39
CA THR A 179 -7.45 4.78 -13.26
C THR A 179 -7.28 5.65 -14.51
N TYR A 180 -6.15 5.56 -15.21
CA TYR A 180 -5.79 6.46 -16.29
C TYR A 180 -5.73 5.79 -17.68
N ALA A 181 -5.93 4.50 -17.79
CA ALA A 181 -6.20 3.80 -19.05
C ALA A 181 -7.67 3.94 -19.45
#